data_42792534845d72811c1c5759666b778d
#
_entry.id   42792534845d72811c1c5759666b778d
#
_cell.length_a   1.000
_cell.length_b   1.000
_cell.length_c   1.000
_cell.angle_alpha   90.00
_cell.angle_beta   90.00
_cell.angle_gamma   90.00
#
_symmetry.space_group_name_H-M   'P 1'
#
loop_
_entity.id
_entity.type
_entity.pdbx_description
1 polymer ?
#
loop_
_entity_poly.entity_id
_entity_poly.type
_entity_poly.pdbx_seq_one_letter_code
_entity_poly.pdbx_strand_id
1 'polypeptide(L)'
;RKMDELAFVTELPAQGRKTFRITLSSEKSTKTYPERVYADMFITDHRKGKHQRVQAITVPGTSNIYSMVRPHGPVLESELVGYRLYFNEKQTPDIYGKFNKGLEINESQFYPTDEQLTKGFGDDVLRVFDSCGPGALKGWDGQKAIHVTPVETRTERIISYGPVRVIAEIEVTGWQYQGSELDMTTRYTLSLIHI
;
A
#
# COMPACT_ATOMS: atom_id res chain seq x y z
N ARG A 1 9.50 17.52 -8.91
CA ARG A 1 10.34 16.99 -10.00
C ARG A 1 10.12 15.50 -10.07
N LYS A 2 9.60 15.01 -11.19
CA LYS A 2 9.45 13.56 -11.41
C LYS A 2 10.86 12.99 -11.54
N MET A 3 11.23 12.08 -10.65
CA MET A 3 12.51 11.37 -10.75
C MET A 3 12.19 9.94 -11.19
N ASP A 4 12.89 9.48 -12.21
CA ASP A 4 12.84 8.09 -12.63
C ASP A 4 13.83 7.30 -11.76
N GLU A 5 13.37 6.22 -11.16
CA GLU A 5 14.17 5.33 -10.34
C GLU A 5 14.25 3.95 -10.98
N LEU A 6 15.43 3.35 -10.95
CA LEU A 6 15.67 1.98 -11.35
C LEU A 6 15.71 1.08 -10.11
N ALA A 7 14.82 0.09 -10.06
CA ALA A 7 14.81 -0.92 -9.03
C ALA A 7 15.09 -2.30 -9.62
N PHE A 8 16.02 -3.04 -9.01
CA PHE A 8 16.32 -4.41 -9.38
C PHE A 8 16.80 -5.20 -8.16
N VAL A 9 16.70 -6.52 -8.23
CA VAL A 9 17.21 -7.43 -7.20
C VAL A 9 18.47 -8.10 -7.69
N THR A 10 19.46 -8.22 -6.81
CA THR A 10 20.70 -8.94 -7.07
C THR A 10 21.17 -9.66 -5.82
N GLU A 11 21.77 -10.80 -5.99
CA GLU A 11 22.49 -11.49 -4.92
C GLU A 11 23.87 -10.86 -4.77
N LEU A 12 24.28 -10.62 -3.54
CA LEU A 12 25.59 -10.15 -3.18
C LEU A 12 26.15 -11.04 -2.06
N PRO A 13 27.25 -11.77 -2.27
CA PRO A 13 27.85 -12.57 -1.21
C PRO A 13 28.40 -11.67 -0.11
N ALA A 14 28.58 -12.23 1.09
CA ALA A 14 29.20 -11.51 2.21
C ALA A 14 30.54 -10.89 1.77
N GLN A 15 30.74 -9.61 2.09
CA GLN A 15 31.91 -8.80 1.68
C GLN A 15 32.15 -8.72 0.15
N GLY A 16 31.19 -9.19 -0.66
CA GLY A 16 31.29 -9.12 -2.11
C GLY A 16 31.08 -7.72 -2.68
N ARG A 17 31.55 -7.52 -3.90
CA ARG A 17 31.28 -6.33 -4.71
C ARG A 17 30.71 -6.74 -6.05
N LYS A 18 29.72 -5.96 -6.55
CA LYS A 18 29.22 -6.06 -7.91
C LYS A 18 29.23 -4.68 -8.55
N THR A 19 29.63 -4.61 -9.79
CA THR A 19 29.58 -3.38 -10.60
C THR A 19 28.51 -3.57 -11.67
N PHE A 20 27.63 -2.59 -11.79
CA PHE A 20 26.57 -2.59 -12.78
C PHE A 20 26.83 -1.50 -13.80
N ARG A 21 26.67 -1.86 -15.08
CA ARG A 21 26.63 -0.88 -16.18
C ARG A 21 25.17 -0.66 -16.55
N ILE A 22 24.72 0.58 -16.46
CA ILE A 22 23.39 1.00 -16.90
C ILE A 22 23.51 1.58 -18.29
N THR A 23 22.77 1.03 -19.24
CA THR A 23 22.68 1.54 -20.61
C THR A 23 21.24 2.01 -20.85
N LEU A 24 21.08 3.26 -21.24
CA LEU A 24 19.79 3.82 -21.61
C LEU A 24 19.59 3.62 -23.11
N SER A 25 18.38 3.19 -23.49
CA SER A 25 17.97 3.05 -24.88
C SER A 25 16.65 3.80 -25.09
N SER A 26 16.48 4.38 -26.25
CA SER A 26 15.18 4.91 -26.70
C SER A 26 14.20 3.82 -27.10
N GLU A 27 14.68 2.61 -27.33
CA GLU A 27 13.85 1.46 -27.67
C GLU A 27 13.24 0.84 -26.43
N LYS A 28 11.95 0.54 -26.50
CA LYS A 28 11.24 -0.15 -25.41
C LYS A 28 11.73 -1.60 -25.32
N SER A 29 12.15 -2.02 -24.14
CA SER A 29 12.51 -3.43 -23.91
C SER A 29 11.32 -4.35 -24.16
N THR A 30 11.55 -5.45 -24.84
CA THR A 30 10.60 -6.55 -25.02
C THR A 30 10.69 -7.61 -23.91
N LYS A 31 11.68 -7.45 -23.00
CA LYS A 31 11.86 -8.41 -21.87
C LYS A 31 10.74 -8.24 -20.87
N THR A 32 10.15 -9.33 -20.47
CA THR A 32 9.20 -9.44 -19.37
C THR A 32 9.91 -10.04 -18.15
N TYR A 33 9.53 -9.59 -16.99
CA TYR A 33 10.03 -10.11 -15.72
C TYR A 33 8.85 -10.64 -14.92
N PRO A 34 9.00 -11.76 -14.17
CA PRO A 34 7.95 -12.23 -13.31
C PRO A 34 7.62 -11.19 -12.24
N GLU A 35 6.34 -10.98 -12.01
CA GLU A 35 5.88 -10.12 -10.93
C GLU A 35 6.13 -10.82 -9.61
N ARG A 36 6.81 -10.15 -8.70
CA ARG A 36 7.13 -10.62 -7.36
C ARG A 36 6.56 -9.69 -6.28
N VAL A 37 5.89 -8.64 -6.70
CA VAL A 37 5.09 -7.73 -5.88
C VAL A 37 3.78 -7.46 -6.60
N TYR A 38 2.77 -7.06 -5.83
CA TYR A 38 1.45 -6.70 -6.34
C TYR A 38 0.94 -5.46 -5.61
N ALA A 39 0.18 -4.63 -6.29
CA ALA A 39 -0.57 -3.54 -5.68
C ALA A 39 -1.88 -3.30 -6.43
N ASP A 40 -2.94 -3.03 -5.69
CA ASP A 40 -4.24 -2.73 -6.24
C ASP A 40 -5.10 -1.89 -5.31
N MET A 41 -6.11 -1.25 -5.90
CA MET A 41 -7.17 -0.55 -5.21
C MET A 41 -8.40 -0.50 -6.11
N PHE A 42 -9.59 -0.80 -5.56
CA PHE A 42 -10.84 -0.80 -6.32
C PHE A 42 -11.88 0.10 -5.67
N ILE A 43 -12.66 0.77 -6.51
CA ILE A 43 -13.95 1.34 -6.10
C ILE A 43 -15.04 0.33 -6.39
N THR A 44 -15.90 0.11 -5.40
CA THR A 44 -17.06 -0.78 -5.50
C THR A 44 -18.31 0.02 -5.78
N ASP A 45 -18.98 -0.26 -6.90
CA ASP A 45 -20.36 0.15 -7.12
C ASP A 45 -21.32 -0.93 -6.59
N HIS A 46 -21.76 -0.74 -5.35
CA HIS A 46 -22.66 -1.70 -4.68
C HIS A 46 -23.98 -1.92 -5.42
N ARG A 47 -24.44 -0.95 -6.21
CA ARG A 47 -25.69 -1.06 -6.97
C ARG A 47 -25.55 -2.03 -8.16
N LYS A 48 -24.34 -2.13 -8.70
CA LYS A 48 -24.05 -2.95 -9.88
C LYS A 48 -23.23 -4.19 -9.57
N GLY A 49 -22.78 -4.35 -8.32
CA GLY A 49 -21.88 -5.43 -7.93
C GLY A 49 -20.53 -5.41 -8.68
N LYS A 50 -20.13 -4.23 -9.19
CA LYS A 50 -18.93 -4.07 -10.00
C LYS A 50 -17.82 -3.43 -9.19
N HIS A 51 -16.60 -3.92 -9.42
CA HIS A 51 -15.38 -3.32 -8.90
C HIS A 51 -14.61 -2.69 -10.05
N GLN A 52 -14.24 -1.44 -9.89
CA GLN A 52 -13.41 -0.72 -10.86
C GLN A 52 -12.04 -0.48 -10.25
N ARG A 53 -11.00 -0.97 -10.91
CA ARG A 53 -9.62 -0.70 -10.53
C ARG A 53 -9.32 0.78 -10.73
N VAL A 54 -8.69 1.40 -9.73
CA VAL A 54 -8.28 2.81 -9.75
C VAL A 54 -6.86 2.95 -9.23
N GLN A 55 -6.14 3.94 -9.76
CA GLN A 55 -4.77 4.23 -9.30
C GLN A 55 -4.73 5.30 -8.23
N ALA A 56 -5.73 6.14 -8.16
CA ALA A 56 -5.83 7.20 -7.16
C ALA A 56 -7.29 7.52 -6.86
N ILE A 57 -7.56 7.88 -5.63
CA ILE A 57 -8.85 8.40 -5.15
C ILE A 57 -8.57 9.61 -4.28
N THR A 58 -9.28 10.70 -4.53
CA THR A 58 -9.28 11.89 -3.69
C THR A 58 -10.69 12.18 -3.23
N VAL A 59 -10.87 12.43 -1.94
CA VAL A 59 -12.16 12.81 -1.35
C VAL A 59 -12.01 13.97 -0.38
N PRO A 60 -13.07 14.78 -0.17
CA PRO A 60 -13.13 15.71 0.93
C PRO A 60 -12.93 15.00 2.28
N GLY A 61 -12.29 15.66 3.24
CA GLY A 61 -12.04 15.11 4.57
C GLY A 61 -13.29 14.73 5.36
N THR A 62 -14.46 15.31 4.98
CA THR A 62 -15.78 14.98 5.54
C THR A 62 -16.38 13.68 4.97
N SER A 63 -15.80 13.13 3.91
CA SER A 63 -16.31 11.91 3.26
C SER A 63 -15.73 10.67 3.91
N ASN A 64 -16.60 9.68 4.15
CA ASN A 64 -16.18 8.35 4.55
C ASN A 64 -16.54 7.36 3.42
N ILE A 65 -15.53 6.96 2.65
CA ILE A 65 -15.68 6.00 1.56
C ILE A 65 -15.06 4.63 1.88
N TYR A 66 -14.75 4.39 3.14
CA TYR A 66 -14.11 3.16 3.62
C TYR A 66 -14.77 1.88 3.09
N SER A 67 -16.11 1.82 3.09
CA SER A 67 -16.86 0.68 2.57
C SER A 67 -16.95 0.61 1.04
N MET A 68 -16.66 1.72 0.35
CA MET A 68 -16.70 1.78 -1.12
C MET A 68 -15.36 1.42 -1.74
N VAL A 69 -14.27 1.51 -0.98
CA VAL A 69 -12.93 1.12 -1.44
C VAL A 69 -12.66 -0.32 -1.03
N ARG A 70 -12.25 -1.15 -1.96
CA ARG A 70 -11.95 -2.55 -1.67
C ARG A 70 -10.45 -2.81 -1.87
N PRO A 71 -9.84 -3.53 -0.93
CA PRO A 71 -10.32 -3.96 0.40
C PRO A 71 -10.09 -2.90 1.50
N HIS A 72 -10.81 -1.78 1.45
CA HIS A 72 -10.77 -0.64 2.37
C HIS A 72 -9.60 0.33 2.19
N GLY A 73 -8.86 0.22 1.11
CA GLY A 73 -7.73 1.04 0.73
C GLY A 73 -6.78 0.31 -0.22
N PRO A 74 -5.66 0.92 -0.59
CA PRO A 74 -4.64 0.25 -1.38
C PRO A 74 -4.07 -0.97 -0.68
N VAL A 75 -3.86 -2.04 -1.44
CA VAL A 75 -3.09 -3.20 -0.99
C VAL A 75 -1.74 -3.20 -1.64
N LEU A 76 -0.73 -3.61 -0.89
CA LEU A 76 0.64 -3.82 -1.32
C LEU A 76 1.04 -5.22 -0.91
N GLU A 77 1.59 -6.00 -1.81
CA GLU A 77 1.96 -7.39 -1.55
C GLU A 77 3.35 -7.70 -2.10
N SER A 78 4.14 -8.40 -1.31
CA SER A 78 5.33 -9.11 -1.76
C SER A 78 5.11 -10.62 -1.66
N GLU A 79 6.06 -11.40 -2.13
CA GLU A 79 5.98 -12.86 -1.99
C GLU A 79 5.88 -13.35 -0.52
N LEU A 80 6.20 -12.52 0.48
CA LEU A 80 6.30 -12.91 1.89
C LEU A 80 5.26 -12.29 2.80
N VAL A 81 4.70 -11.14 2.44
CA VAL A 81 3.76 -10.38 3.27
C VAL A 81 2.90 -9.47 2.42
N GLY A 82 1.68 -9.22 2.88
CA GLY A 82 0.82 -8.19 2.32
C GLY A 82 0.51 -7.10 3.34
N TYR A 83 0.20 -5.92 2.83
CA TYR A 83 -0.27 -4.78 3.62
C TYR A 83 -1.50 -4.16 2.97
N ARG A 84 -2.38 -3.63 3.81
CA ARG A 84 -3.50 -2.80 3.42
C ARG A 84 -3.38 -1.45 4.12
N LEU A 85 -3.58 -0.37 3.38
CA LEU A 85 -3.60 0.98 3.94
C LEU A 85 -5.05 1.42 4.06
N TYR A 86 -5.54 1.67 5.27
CA TYR A 86 -6.94 2.07 5.46
C TYR A 86 -7.22 3.47 4.96
N PHE A 87 -8.17 3.58 4.03
CA PHE A 87 -8.62 4.86 3.47
C PHE A 87 -9.66 5.55 4.37
N ASN A 88 -9.19 6.00 5.51
CA ASN A 88 -9.98 6.76 6.49
C ASN A 88 -9.06 7.66 7.35
N GLU A 89 -9.59 8.24 8.39
CA GLU A 89 -8.85 9.10 9.33
C GLU A 89 -7.76 8.37 10.10
N LYS A 90 -7.83 7.05 10.17
CA LYS A 90 -6.82 6.22 10.85
C LYS A 90 -5.55 6.08 10.04
N GLN A 91 -5.66 5.95 8.71
CA GLN A 91 -4.56 5.73 7.76
C GLN A 91 -3.62 4.59 8.20
N THR A 92 -4.19 3.63 8.90
CA THR A 92 -3.41 2.58 9.56
C THR A 92 -3.04 1.51 8.55
N PRO A 93 -1.76 1.12 8.45
CA PRO A 93 -1.38 -0.11 7.77
C PRO A 93 -1.89 -1.33 8.53
N ASP A 94 -2.31 -2.32 7.79
CA ASP A 94 -2.75 -3.63 8.27
C ASP A 94 -1.91 -4.72 7.63
N ILE A 95 -1.85 -5.92 8.22
CA ILE A 95 -0.94 -6.99 7.78
C ILE A 95 -1.73 -8.21 7.35
N TYR A 96 -1.42 -8.67 6.15
CA TYR A 96 -1.80 -9.98 5.64
C TYR A 96 -0.61 -10.93 5.79
N GLY A 97 -0.73 -11.88 6.71
CA GLY A 97 0.28 -12.93 6.94
C GLY A 97 0.15 -14.04 5.93
N LYS A 98 1.26 -14.63 5.52
CA LYS A 98 1.29 -15.70 4.51
C LYS A 98 1.82 -17.01 5.09
N PHE A 99 1.24 -18.13 4.67
CA PHE A 99 1.77 -19.45 4.95
C PHE A 99 2.79 -19.89 3.90
N ASN A 100 2.58 -19.50 2.66
CA ASN A 100 3.43 -19.86 1.53
C ASN A 100 3.99 -18.62 0.84
N LYS A 101 5.17 -18.76 0.25
CA LYS A 101 5.77 -17.74 -0.59
C LYS A 101 5.03 -17.64 -1.92
N GLY A 102 4.56 -16.45 -2.27
CA GLY A 102 3.84 -16.19 -3.52
C GLY A 102 2.97 -14.93 -3.45
N LEU A 103 2.29 -14.60 -4.54
CA LEU A 103 1.30 -13.53 -4.61
C LEU A 103 -0.09 -14.14 -4.59
N GLU A 104 -0.98 -13.67 -3.72
CA GLU A 104 -2.30 -14.26 -3.52
C GLU A 104 -3.41 -13.22 -3.19
N ILE A 105 -3.05 -11.96 -2.87
CA ILE A 105 -4.05 -10.94 -2.53
C ILE A 105 -4.94 -10.58 -3.72
N ASN A 106 -4.45 -10.72 -4.95
CA ASN A 106 -5.28 -10.56 -6.14
C ASN A 106 -6.51 -11.49 -6.13
N GLU A 107 -6.36 -12.67 -5.57
CA GLU A 107 -7.45 -13.67 -5.48
C GLU A 107 -8.23 -13.55 -4.16
N SER A 108 -7.54 -13.45 -3.03
CA SER A 108 -8.17 -13.42 -1.70
C SER A 108 -8.82 -12.06 -1.39
N GLN A 109 -8.36 -10.99 -2.03
CA GLN A 109 -8.79 -9.62 -1.73
C GLN A 109 -8.72 -9.29 -0.23
N PHE A 110 -7.67 -9.79 0.44
CA PHE A 110 -7.41 -9.66 1.87
C PHE A 110 -8.33 -10.51 2.78
N TYR A 111 -9.34 -11.16 2.21
CA TYR A 111 -10.33 -11.96 2.93
C TYR A 111 -10.48 -13.32 2.24
N PRO A 112 -9.57 -14.27 2.52
CA PRO A 112 -9.61 -15.59 1.90
C PRO A 112 -10.87 -16.35 2.30
N THR A 113 -11.36 -17.14 1.37
CA THR A 113 -12.42 -18.12 1.65
C THR A 113 -11.85 -19.34 2.38
N ASP A 114 -12.72 -20.15 3.02
CA ASP A 114 -12.29 -21.40 3.66
C ASP A 114 -11.56 -22.34 2.70
N GLU A 115 -11.96 -22.36 1.42
CA GLU A 115 -11.28 -23.13 0.38
C GLU A 115 -9.86 -22.60 0.13
N GLN A 116 -9.67 -21.27 0.07
CA GLN A 116 -8.37 -20.66 -0.10
C GLN A 116 -7.46 -20.92 1.10
N LEU A 117 -8.00 -20.80 2.33
CA LEU A 117 -7.26 -21.17 3.56
C LEU A 117 -6.81 -22.63 3.54
N THR A 118 -7.67 -23.55 3.11
CA THR A 118 -7.32 -24.98 2.96
C THR A 118 -6.20 -25.19 1.94
N LYS A 119 -6.11 -24.33 0.92
CA LYS A 119 -5.02 -24.33 -0.08
C LYS A 119 -3.74 -23.65 0.41
N GLY A 120 -3.73 -23.13 1.63
CA GLY A 120 -2.57 -22.48 2.24
C GLY A 120 -2.41 -21.01 1.90
N PHE A 121 -3.49 -20.33 1.55
CA PHE A 121 -3.52 -18.86 1.52
C PHE A 121 -3.32 -18.32 2.93
N GLY A 122 -2.72 -17.14 3.01
CA GLY A 122 -2.62 -16.39 4.25
C GLY A 122 -3.94 -15.80 4.72
N ASP A 123 -3.88 -14.91 5.70
CA ASP A 123 -5.06 -14.26 6.26
C ASP A 123 -4.73 -12.87 6.82
N ASP A 124 -5.78 -12.10 7.13
CA ASP A 124 -5.71 -10.88 7.96
C ASP A 124 -5.30 -11.28 9.39
N VAL A 125 -4.07 -10.97 9.77
CA VAL A 125 -3.49 -11.43 11.04
C VAL A 125 -3.37 -10.33 12.09
N LEU A 126 -3.79 -9.10 11.78
CA LEU A 126 -3.65 -7.96 12.67
C LEU A 126 -4.97 -7.22 12.85
N ARG A 127 -5.44 -7.12 14.10
CA ARG A 127 -6.58 -6.26 14.45
C ARG A 127 -6.07 -4.90 14.90
N VAL A 128 -6.17 -3.91 14.02
CA VAL A 128 -5.60 -2.58 14.25
C VAL A 128 -6.46 -1.67 15.14
N PHE A 129 -7.80 -1.81 15.13
CA PHE A 129 -8.75 -0.95 15.86
C PHE A 129 -8.40 0.55 15.71
N ASP A 130 -8.11 1.24 16.85
CA ASP A 130 -7.69 2.65 16.89
C ASP A 130 -6.19 2.83 17.07
N SER A 131 -5.43 1.75 16.99
CA SER A 131 -3.96 1.78 17.09
C SER A 131 -3.31 2.42 15.86
N CYS A 132 -1.99 2.57 15.93
CA CYS A 132 -1.17 2.98 14.79
C CYS A 132 -0.86 1.81 13.82
N GLY A 133 -1.33 0.58 14.12
CA GLY A 133 -0.91 -0.60 13.39
C GLY A 133 0.62 -0.71 13.35
N PRO A 134 1.19 -1.21 12.23
CA PRO A 134 2.65 -1.27 12.08
C PRO A 134 3.35 0.09 11.91
N GLY A 135 2.64 1.22 11.89
CA GLY A 135 3.31 2.51 11.82
C GLY A 135 2.56 3.62 11.08
N ALA A 136 1.29 3.87 11.40
CA ALA A 136 0.62 5.09 10.96
C ALA A 136 1.07 6.31 11.77
N LEU A 137 1.14 7.48 11.11
CA LEU A 137 1.32 8.73 11.80
C LEU A 137 0.06 9.08 12.60
N LYS A 138 0.24 9.60 13.80
CA LYS A 138 -0.81 10.17 14.66
C LYS A 138 -0.35 11.51 15.20
N GLY A 139 -1.31 12.39 15.49
CA GLY A 139 -1.05 13.56 16.34
C GLY A 139 -1.00 13.16 17.81
N TRP A 140 -0.64 14.10 18.65
CA TRP A 140 -0.64 13.99 20.10
C TRP A 140 -1.37 15.18 20.72
N ASP A 141 -2.36 14.96 21.59
CA ASP A 141 -3.15 16.03 22.22
C ASP A 141 -2.66 16.43 23.62
N GLY A 142 -1.54 15.84 24.06
CA GLY A 142 -0.98 15.99 25.39
C GLY A 142 -1.26 14.79 26.31
N GLN A 143 -2.20 13.92 25.95
CA GLN A 143 -2.59 12.75 26.74
C GLN A 143 -2.61 11.46 25.92
N LYS A 144 -3.06 11.53 24.67
CA LYS A 144 -3.24 10.34 23.79
C LYS A 144 -2.91 10.68 22.34
N ALA A 145 -2.68 9.60 21.56
CA ALA A 145 -2.59 9.70 20.12
C ALA A 145 -3.97 10.05 19.53
N ILE A 146 -3.98 10.96 18.55
CA ILE A 146 -5.18 11.36 17.82
C ILE A 146 -5.05 11.09 16.33
N HIS A 147 -6.18 10.84 15.68
CA HIS A 147 -6.21 10.59 14.24
C HIS A 147 -5.89 11.87 13.43
N VAL A 148 -5.50 11.68 12.17
CA VAL A 148 -5.27 12.77 11.21
C VAL A 148 -6.63 13.28 10.71
N THR A 149 -7.26 14.08 11.55
CA THR A 149 -8.59 14.68 11.31
C THR A 149 -8.79 15.88 12.24
N PRO A 150 -9.56 16.93 11.86
CA PRO A 150 -10.16 17.13 10.54
C PRO A 150 -9.12 17.49 9.48
N VAL A 151 -9.41 17.17 8.24
CA VAL A 151 -8.58 17.50 7.07
C VAL A 151 -9.47 18.06 5.96
N GLU A 152 -8.89 18.81 5.04
CA GLU A 152 -9.59 19.34 3.88
C GLU A 152 -9.82 18.25 2.83
N THR A 153 -8.75 17.54 2.45
CA THR A 153 -8.84 16.41 1.53
C THR A 153 -7.99 15.23 2.00
N ARG A 154 -8.34 14.04 1.52
CA ARG A 154 -7.54 12.83 1.64
C ARG A 154 -7.43 12.16 0.28
N THR A 155 -6.19 11.84 -0.10
CA THR A 155 -5.86 11.12 -1.34
C THR A 155 -5.08 9.87 -1.00
N GLU A 156 -5.45 8.75 -1.61
CA GLU A 156 -4.60 7.56 -1.66
C GLU A 156 -4.32 7.18 -3.10
N ARG A 157 -3.08 6.78 -3.37
CA ARG A 157 -2.65 6.46 -4.74
C ARG A 157 -1.55 5.41 -4.77
N ILE A 158 -1.57 4.60 -5.83
CA ILE A 158 -0.48 3.72 -6.20
C ILE A 158 0.39 4.49 -7.20
N ILE A 159 1.59 4.92 -6.75
CA ILE A 159 2.49 5.76 -7.55
C ILE A 159 3.28 4.93 -8.55
N SER A 160 3.73 3.76 -8.11
CA SER A 160 4.60 2.90 -8.90
C SER A 160 4.27 1.45 -8.65
N TYR A 161 4.21 0.70 -9.72
CA TYR A 161 4.01 -0.72 -9.74
C TYR A 161 5.01 -1.35 -10.71
N GLY A 162 5.85 -2.18 -10.21
CA GLY A 162 6.87 -2.87 -11.02
C GLY A 162 7.13 -4.28 -10.48
N PRO A 163 7.89 -5.11 -11.20
CA PRO A 163 8.02 -6.53 -10.86
C PRO A 163 8.68 -6.81 -9.50
N VAL A 164 9.40 -5.84 -8.93
CA VAL A 164 10.18 -6.03 -7.69
C VAL A 164 9.91 -4.99 -6.61
N ARG A 165 9.13 -3.93 -6.93
CA ARG A 165 8.82 -2.86 -5.99
C ARG A 165 7.48 -2.20 -6.32
N VAL A 166 6.70 -1.92 -5.31
CA VAL A 166 5.50 -1.08 -5.37
C VAL A 166 5.62 0.10 -4.43
N ILE A 167 5.01 1.22 -4.79
CA ILE A 167 4.97 2.44 -3.97
C ILE A 167 3.53 2.93 -3.93
N ALA A 168 2.99 3.08 -2.73
CA ALA A 168 1.72 3.77 -2.49
C ALA A 168 1.95 5.01 -1.64
N GLU A 169 1.02 5.95 -1.73
CA GLU A 169 1.10 7.22 -1.02
C GLU A 169 -0.26 7.61 -0.48
N ILE A 170 -0.26 8.10 0.75
CA ILE A 170 -1.38 8.78 1.39
C ILE A 170 -1.00 10.25 1.50
N GLU A 171 -1.84 11.13 0.98
CA GLU A 171 -1.70 12.58 1.09
C GLU A 171 -2.95 13.14 1.77
N VAL A 172 -2.75 14.03 2.71
CA VAL A 172 -3.81 14.84 3.32
C VAL A 172 -3.44 16.31 3.21
N THR A 173 -4.44 17.15 2.99
CA THR A 173 -4.29 18.60 3.00
C THR A 173 -5.15 19.21 4.10
N GLY A 174 -4.70 20.33 4.64
CA GLY A 174 -5.46 21.11 5.58
C GLY A 174 -5.73 20.41 6.93
N TRP A 175 -4.81 19.57 7.42
CA TRP A 175 -4.96 18.94 8.74
C TRP A 175 -4.86 19.98 9.83
N GLN A 176 -5.96 20.19 10.57
CA GLN A 176 -6.00 21.11 11.68
C GLN A 176 -5.40 20.44 12.92
N TYR A 177 -4.18 20.82 13.27
CA TYR A 177 -3.45 20.24 14.38
C TYR A 177 -2.79 21.31 15.25
N GLN A 178 -3.17 21.35 16.53
CA GLN A 178 -2.63 22.31 17.55
C GLN A 178 -2.60 23.77 17.08
N GLY A 179 -3.67 24.22 16.41
CA GLY A 179 -3.79 25.59 15.92
C GLY A 179 -3.02 25.89 14.63
N SER A 180 -2.43 24.88 14.01
CA SER A 180 -1.75 24.98 12.72
C SER A 180 -2.47 24.14 11.67
N GLU A 181 -2.39 24.60 10.43
CA GLU A 181 -2.83 23.84 9.26
C GLU A 181 -1.60 23.14 8.64
N LEU A 182 -1.70 21.84 8.47
CA LEU A 182 -0.60 21.00 7.99
C LEU A 182 -1.03 20.16 6.79
N ASP A 183 -0.16 20.10 5.80
CA ASP A 183 -0.23 19.10 4.74
C ASP A 183 0.73 17.95 5.08
N MET A 184 0.30 16.72 4.79
CA MET A 184 1.10 15.55 5.09
C MET A 184 1.09 14.57 3.91
N THR A 185 2.26 14.05 3.59
CA THR A 185 2.42 12.95 2.63
C THR A 185 3.15 11.79 3.31
N THR A 186 2.50 10.62 3.33
CA THR A 186 3.10 9.37 3.81
C THR A 186 3.30 8.44 2.64
N ARG A 187 4.53 8.00 2.41
CA ARG A 187 4.87 7.09 1.32
C ARG A 187 5.28 5.73 1.87
N TYR A 188 4.64 4.70 1.34
CA TYR A 188 4.90 3.30 1.64
C TYR A 188 5.58 2.65 0.45
N THR A 189 6.72 2.03 0.71
CA THR A 189 7.48 1.30 -0.33
C THR A 189 7.61 -0.14 0.10
N LEU A 190 7.11 -1.06 -0.71
CA LEU A 190 7.29 -2.49 -0.52
C LEU A 190 8.17 -3.04 -1.64
N SER A 191 9.22 -3.73 -1.25
CA SER A 191 10.16 -4.38 -2.17
C SER A 191 10.44 -5.82 -1.72
N LEU A 192 11.23 -6.55 -2.52
CA LEU A 192 11.63 -7.92 -2.20
C LEU A 192 12.76 -8.00 -1.17
N ILE A 193 13.31 -6.87 -0.73
CA ILE A 193 14.35 -6.86 0.28
C ILE A 193 13.67 -6.97 1.63
N HIS A 194 13.74 -8.16 2.20
CA HIS A 194 13.37 -8.42 3.57
C HIS A 194 14.66 -8.72 4.32
N ILE A 195 14.92 -7.90 5.30
CA ILE A 195 16.04 -8.09 6.21
C ILE A 195 15.53 -8.86 7.41
#